data_2b99a93ef603edf95ba4094d6e5b15e2
#
_entry.id   2b99a93ef603edf95ba4094d6e5b15e2
#
_cell.length_a   1.000
_cell.length_b   1.000
_cell.length_c   1.000
_cell.angle_alpha   90.00
_cell.angle_beta   90.00
_cell.angle_gamma   90.00
#
_symmetry.space_group_name_H-M   'P 1'
#
loop_
_entity.id
_entity.type
_entity.pdbx_description
1 polymer ?
#
loop_
_entity_poly.entity_id
_entity_poly.type
_entity_poly.pdbx_seq_one_letter_code
_entity_poly.pdbx_strand_id
1 'polypeptide(L)'
;MFYSIVDLVEQASTQYEGNVAELMIATEFELTGREREEVLRLMTRNLEVMIDSVKLGLNENHSRSGLTGGDAAKLDRYIKSGKTLSDLTVLTAAKNAIAVNEHNAKMGLVCATPTAGSAGCLPAVLTAATQKLGLNRQQQLDFLLTAGAFGLVIANNASISGAEGGCQAEVGSASAMSAAALTLAAGGTPYQASQAVCFVIKNMLGLICDPVAGLVEV
;
A
#
# COMPACT_ATOMS: atom_id res chain seq x y z
N MET A 1 11.24 -20.54 0.40
CA MET A 1 9.84 -20.05 0.24
C MET A 1 9.16 -20.03 1.60
N PHE A 2 8.29 -19.06 1.90
CA PHE A 2 7.55 -18.93 3.17
C PHE A 2 6.03 -19.00 2.91
N TYR A 3 5.29 -19.60 3.85
CA TYR A 3 3.84 -19.81 3.73
C TYR A 3 3.04 -19.14 4.86
N SER A 4 3.71 -18.72 5.92
CA SER A 4 3.11 -18.03 7.05
C SER A 4 3.90 -16.78 7.44
N ILE A 5 3.30 -15.90 8.23
CA ILE A 5 4.00 -14.74 8.79
C ILE A 5 5.15 -15.19 9.71
N VAL A 6 4.98 -16.31 10.42
CA VAL A 6 6.03 -16.87 11.29
C VAL A 6 7.23 -17.31 10.45
N ASP A 7 7.01 -18.08 9.36
CA ASP A 7 8.06 -18.51 8.45
C ASP A 7 8.79 -17.33 7.81
N LEU A 8 8.03 -16.31 7.38
CA LEU A 8 8.59 -15.08 6.80
C LEU A 8 9.54 -14.40 7.79
N VAL A 9 9.07 -14.18 9.03
CA VAL A 9 9.85 -13.52 10.09
C VAL A 9 11.10 -14.35 10.43
N GLU A 10 10.98 -15.65 10.58
CA GLU A 10 12.10 -16.54 10.89
C GLU A 10 13.14 -16.54 9.76
N GLN A 11 12.73 -16.75 8.51
CA GLN A 11 13.64 -16.75 7.37
C GLN A 11 14.32 -15.40 7.18
N ALA A 12 13.57 -14.30 7.23
CA ALA A 12 14.14 -12.97 7.13
C ALA A 12 15.19 -12.71 8.21
N SER A 13 14.90 -13.10 9.46
CA SER A 13 15.79 -12.86 10.60
C SER A 13 17.05 -13.73 10.59
N THR A 14 16.94 -14.99 10.17
CA THR A 14 18.04 -15.98 10.26
C THR A 14 18.90 -16.05 9.01
N GLN A 15 18.33 -15.78 7.82
CA GLN A 15 19.01 -15.98 6.54
C GLN A 15 19.31 -14.66 5.82
N TYR A 16 18.61 -13.58 6.15
CA TYR A 16 18.71 -12.29 5.44
C TYR A 16 18.95 -11.10 6.39
N GLU A 17 19.46 -11.33 7.59
CA GLU A 17 19.80 -10.27 8.56
C GLU A 17 18.63 -9.30 8.86
N GLY A 18 17.41 -9.79 8.77
CA GLY A 18 16.18 -9.01 8.92
C GLY A 18 15.68 -8.31 7.65
N ASN A 19 16.36 -8.50 6.52
CA ASN A 19 15.98 -7.87 5.26
C ASN A 19 14.90 -8.67 4.53
N VAL A 20 13.63 -8.31 4.74
CA VAL A 20 12.46 -8.93 4.10
C VAL A 20 12.44 -8.68 2.59
N ALA A 21 12.97 -7.56 2.11
CA ALA A 21 13.00 -7.29 0.67
C ALA A 21 13.92 -8.28 -0.07
N GLU A 22 15.07 -8.62 0.50
CA GLU A 22 15.99 -9.61 -0.05
C GLU A 22 15.37 -11.02 -0.03
N LEU A 23 14.69 -11.39 1.06
CA LEU A 23 13.93 -12.64 1.12
C LEU A 23 12.86 -12.69 0.02
N MET A 24 12.15 -11.57 -0.23
CA MET A 24 11.12 -11.53 -1.28
C MET A 24 11.73 -11.67 -2.68
N ILE A 25 12.89 -11.05 -2.96
CA ILE A 25 13.59 -11.22 -4.24
C ILE A 25 14.00 -12.68 -4.44
N ALA A 26 14.57 -13.31 -3.41
CA ALA A 26 14.92 -14.73 -3.49
C ALA A 26 13.69 -15.63 -3.70
N THR A 27 12.59 -15.32 -3.03
CA THR A 27 11.32 -16.04 -3.20
C THR A 27 10.76 -15.86 -4.62
N GLU A 28 10.83 -14.66 -5.19
CA GLU A 28 10.41 -14.40 -6.57
C GLU A 28 11.25 -15.20 -7.58
N PHE A 29 12.55 -15.31 -7.34
CA PHE A 29 13.43 -16.16 -8.15
C PHE A 29 13.04 -17.63 -8.06
N GLU A 30 12.78 -18.16 -6.86
CA GLU A 30 12.31 -19.54 -6.67
C GLU A 30 10.98 -19.83 -7.38
N LEU A 31 10.05 -18.86 -7.37
CA LEU A 31 8.71 -19.02 -7.93
C LEU A 31 8.67 -18.87 -9.46
N THR A 32 9.45 -17.95 -10.01
CA THR A 32 9.30 -17.49 -11.40
C THR A 32 10.55 -17.62 -12.24
N GLY A 33 11.72 -17.84 -11.63
CA GLY A 33 13.03 -17.83 -12.28
C GLY A 33 13.52 -16.42 -12.67
N ARG A 34 12.84 -15.36 -12.22
CA ARG A 34 13.25 -14.00 -12.51
C ARG A 34 14.48 -13.60 -11.73
N GLU A 35 15.48 -13.14 -12.45
CA GLU A 35 16.70 -12.59 -11.84
C GLU A 35 16.42 -11.29 -11.09
N ARG A 36 17.25 -10.99 -10.09
CA ARG A 36 17.16 -9.80 -9.24
C ARG A 36 16.93 -8.50 -10.03
N GLU A 37 17.72 -8.29 -11.08
CA GLU A 37 17.64 -7.07 -11.89
C GLU A 37 16.28 -6.91 -12.56
N GLU A 38 15.69 -8.00 -13.01
CA GLU A 38 14.36 -7.97 -13.59
C GLU A 38 13.27 -7.69 -12.54
N VAL A 39 13.35 -8.29 -11.37
CA VAL A 39 12.45 -8.01 -10.23
C VAL A 39 12.49 -6.54 -9.88
N LEU A 40 13.68 -5.97 -9.69
CA LEU A 40 13.86 -4.56 -9.37
C LEU A 40 13.39 -3.64 -10.50
N ARG A 41 13.61 -4.00 -11.76
CA ARG A 41 13.13 -3.25 -12.93
C ARG A 41 11.59 -3.19 -12.96
N LEU A 42 10.92 -4.32 -12.74
CA LEU A 42 9.47 -4.40 -12.70
C LEU A 42 8.89 -3.62 -11.51
N MET A 43 9.52 -3.76 -10.34
CA MET A 43 9.12 -3.03 -9.14
C MET A 43 9.33 -1.51 -9.30
N THR A 44 10.40 -1.10 -10.01
CA THR A 44 10.63 0.31 -10.36
C THR A 44 9.48 0.87 -11.20
N ARG A 45 9.00 0.13 -12.18
CA ARG A 45 7.84 0.53 -12.99
C ARG A 45 6.57 0.68 -12.14
N ASN A 46 6.33 -0.26 -11.22
CA ASN A 46 5.20 -0.17 -10.30
C ASN A 46 5.30 1.06 -9.41
N LEU A 47 6.49 1.34 -8.86
CA LEU A 47 6.74 2.53 -8.06
C LEU A 47 6.46 3.83 -8.84
N GLU A 48 6.84 3.90 -10.11
CA GLU A 48 6.58 5.05 -10.97
C GLU A 48 5.07 5.26 -11.18
N VAL A 49 4.35 4.19 -11.51
CA VAL A 49 2.87 4.24 -11.63
C VAL A 49 2.22 4.71 -10.33
N MET A 50 2.67 4.21 -9.18
CA MET A 50 2.16 4.62 -7.87
C MET A 50 2.39 6.11 -7.60
N ILE A 51 3.59 6.61 -7.86
CA ILE A 51 3.92 8.04 -7.67
C ILE A 51 3.10 8.92 -8.63
N ASP A 52 2.97 8.50 -9.88
CA ASP A 52 2.23 9.26 -10.88
C ASP A 52 0.72 9.24 -10.61
N SER A 53 0.15 8.13 -10.13
CA SER A 53 -1.26 8.05 -9.75
C SER A 53 -1.61 9.03 -8.63
N VAL A 54 -0.72 9.22 -7.65
CA VAL A 54 -0.89 10.26 -6.61
C VAL A 54 -0.91 11.66 -7.22
N LYS A 55 0.06 11.98 -8.10
CA LYS A 55 0.13 13.30 -8.74
C LYS A 55 -1.06 13.59 -9.63
N LEU A 56 -1.43 12.62 -10.47
CA LEU A 56 -2.51 12.76 -11.44
C LEU A 56 -3.89 12.80 -10.78
N GLY A 57 -4.03 12.21 -9.58
CA GLY A 57 -5.26 12.28 -8.80
C GLY A 57 -5.52 13.62 -8.12
N LEU A 58 -4.48 14.44 -7.92
CA LEU A 58 -4.57 15.77 -7.31
C LEU A 58 -5.15 16.81 -8.27
N ASN A 59 -6.39 16.59 -8.74
CA ASN A 59 -7.10 17.51 -9.61
C ASN A 59 -8.57 17.63 -9.16
N GLU A 60 -9.32 18.57 -9.73
CA GLU A 60 -10.71 18.83 -9.39
C GLU A 60 -11.72 18.12 -10.30
N ASN A 61 -11.26 17.26 -11.20
CA ASN A 61 -12.15 16.53 -12.11
C ASN A 61 -12.91 15.44 -11.34
N HIS A 62 -14.15 15.21 -11.75
CA HIS A 62 -14.99 14.15 -11.21
C HIS A 62 -14.93 12.88 -12.05
N SER A 63 -15.30 11.74 -11.43
CA SER A 63 -15.53 10.47 -12.12
C SER A 63 -16.70 10.62 -13.11
N ARG A 64 -16.86 9.62 -13.98
CA ARG A 64 -17.95 9.61 -14.97
C ARG A 64 -19.35 9.61 -14.32
N SER A 65 -19.48 9.00 -13.15
CA SER A 65 -20.74 8.99 -12.37
C SER A 65 -21.00 10.33 -11.67
N GLY A 66 -19.99 11.15 -11.44
CA GLY A 66 -20.05 12.36 -10.64
C GLY A 66 -20.03 12.13 -9.13
N LEU A 67 -19.94 10.85 -8.65
CA LEU A 67 -19.98 10.52 -7.23
C LEU A 67 -18.71 10.86 -6.49
N THR A 68 -17.54 10.81 -7.16
CA THR A 68 -16.24 11.09 -6.56
C THR A 68 -15.39 12.01 -7.42
N GLY A 69 -14.48 12.74 -6.80
CA GLY A 69 -13.50 13.62 -7.45
C GLY A 69 -13.39 14.98 -6.77
N GLY A 70 -12.16 15.50 -6.73
CA GLY A 70 -11.83 16.81 -6.17
C GLY A 70 -11.62 16.84 -4.65
N ASP A 71 -11.84 15.76 -3.91
CA ASP A 71 -11.66 15.73 -2.46
C ASP A 71 -10.17 15.70 -2.07
N ALA A 72 -9.33 15.00 -2.84
CA ALA A 72 -7.89 15.10 -2.70
C ALA A 72 -7.39 16.54 -2.85
N ALA A 73 -7.90 17.28 -3.84
CA ALA A 73 -7.55 18.68 -4.05
C ALA A 73 -8.06 19.59 -2.93
N LYS A 74 -9.25 19.34 -2.37
CA LYS A 74 -9.77 20.04 -1.19
C LYS A 74 -8.88 19.82 0.02
N LEU A 75 -8.48 18.56 0.29
CA LEU A 75 -7.60 18.24 1.39
C LEU A 75 -6.20 18.86 1.21
N ASP A 76 -5.68 18.91 -0.01
CA ASP A 76 -4.42 19.58 -0.32
C ASP A 76 -4.48 21.08 0.00
N ARG A 77 -5.58 21.77 -0.36
CA ARG A 77 -5.82 23.17 0.03
C ARG A 77 -5.90 23.37 1.55
N TYR A 78 -6.57 22.44 2.25
CA TYR A 78 -6.64 22.48 3.72
C TYR A 78 -5.26 22.33 4.35
N ILE A 79 -4.43 21.38 3.87
CA ILE A 79 -3.05 21.22 4.34
C ILE A 79 -2.25 22.51 4.12
N LYS A 80 -2.33 23.09 2.91
CA LYS A 80 -1.62 24.33 2.56
C LYS A 80 -2.08 25.56 3.35
N SER A 81 -3.28 25.53 3.92
CA SER A 81 -3.78 26.65 4.75
C SER A 81 -3.02 26.82 6.07
N GLY A 82 -2.28 25.80 6.53
CA GLY A 82 -1.57 25.78 7.80
C GLY A 82 -2.47 25.73 9.06
N LYS A 83 -3.79 25.58 8.88
CA LYS A 83 -4.79 25.54 9.97
C LYS A 83 -5.25 24.11 10.28
N THR A 84 -4.34 23.13 10.12
CA THR A 84 -4.65 21.72 10.32
C THR A 84 -4.70 21.35 11.80
N LEU A 85 -5.65 20.46 12.16
CA LEU A 85 -5.78 19.92 13.52
C LEU A 85 -5.02 18.61 13.72
N SER A 86 -4.55 17.98 12.64
CA SER A 86 -3.85 16.70 12.65
C SER A 86 -2.42 16.84 12.14
N ASP A 87 -1.58 15.83 12.42
CA ASP A 87 -0.21 15.76 11.89
C ASP A 87 -0.19 15.77 10.36
N LEU A 88 0.76 16.53 9.81
CA LEU A 88 0.87 16.71 8.35
C LEU A 88 1.20 15.40 7.61
N THR A 89 1.91 14.48 8.24
CA THR A 89 2.25 13.18 7.64
C THR A 89 0.99 12.35 7.42
N VAL A 90 0.11 12.31 8.44
CA VAL A 90 -1.18 11.59 8.37
C VAL A 90 -2.09 12.22 7.31
N LEU A 91 -2.21 13.55 7.32
CA LEU A 91 -3.03 14.27 6.32
C LEU A 91 -2.48 14.10 4.91
N THR A 92 -1.16 14.08 4.74
CA THR A 92 -0.52 13.82 3.44
C THR A 92 -0.81 12.41 2.96
N ALA A 93 -0.72 11.41 3.83
CA ALA A 93 -1.08 10.04 3.47
C ALA A 93 -2.57 9.93 3.09
N ALA A 94 -3.48 10.50 3.87
CA ALA A 94 -4.90 10.51 3.56
C ALA A 94 -5.20 11.18 2.21
N LYS A 95 -4.64 12.37 1.97
CA LYS A 95 -4.75 13.07 0.69
C LYS A 95 -4.26 12.21 -0.48
N ASN A 96 -3.10 11.57 -0.33
CA ASN A 96 -2.50 10.77 -1.40
C ASN A 96 -3.33 9.50 -1.67
N ALA A 97 -3.92 8.87 -0.63
CA ALA A 97 -4.82 7.75 -0.80
C ALA A 97 -6.08 8.13 -1.58
N ILE A 98 -6.72 9.25 -1.20
CA ILE A 98 -7.88 9.79 -1.91
C ILE A 98 -7.52 10.11 -3.36
N ALA A 99 -6.36 10.72 -3.61
CA ALA A 99 -5.91 11.06 -4.96
C ALA A 99 -5.81 9.82 -5.86
N VAL A 100 -5.22 8.72 -5.36
CA VAL A 100 -5.11 7.47 -6.14
C VAL A 100 -6.50 6.88 -6.40
N ASN A 101 -7.39 6.87 -5.41
CA ASN A 101 -8.74 6.34 -5.58
C ASN A 101 -9.56 7.19 -6.56
N GLU A 102 -9.48 8.50 -6.51
CA GLU A 102 -10.11 9.38 -7.50
C GLU A 102 -9.51 9.20 -8.90
N HIS A 103 -8.19 8.96 -9.01
CA HIS A 103 -7.55 8.64 -10.29
C HIS A 103 -8.05 7.31 -10.86
N ASN A 104 -8.18 6.28 -10.01
CA ASN A 104 -8.74 4.99 -10.37
C ASN A 104 -10.21 5.12 -10.84
N ALA A 105 -11.05 5.83 -10.09
CA ALA A 105 -12.46 6.05 -10.45
C ALA A 105 -12.65 6.82 -11.78
N LYS A 106 -11.63 7.58 -12.19
CA LYS A 106 -11.55 8.27 -13.49
C LYS A 106 -10.91 7.42 -14.59
N MET A 107 -10.79 6.10 -14.39
CA MET A 107 -10.15 5.16 -15.32
C MET A 107 -8.64 5.41 -15.54
N GLY A 108 -7.98 6.01 -14.55
CA GLY A 108 -6.54 6.20 -14.55
C GLY A 108 -5.77 4.91 -14.27
N LEU A 109 -4.50 4.90 -14.63
CA LEU A 109 -3.62 3.76 -14.38
C LEU A 109 -3.19 3.72 -12.91
N VAL A 110 -3.44 2.61 -12.23
CA VAL A 110 -3.02 2.36 -10.84
C VAL A 110 -2.36 0.99 -10.72
N CYS A 111 -1.59 0.78 -9.65
CA CYS A 111 -1.10 -0.54 -9.27
C CYS A 111 -2.09 -1.18 -8.28
N ALA A 112 -2.69 -2.30 -8.63
CA ALA A 112 -3.49 -3.10 -7.70
C ALA A 112 -2.61 -3.62 -6.54
N THR A 113 -2.97 -3.27 -5.28
CA THR A 113 -2.20 -3.63 -4.08
C THR A 113 -3.09 -3.86 -2.86
N PRO A 114 -3.67 -5.06 -2.66
CA PRO A 114 -3.67 -6.19 -3.59
C PRO A 114 -4.70 -6.05 -4.72
N THR A 115 -5.68 -5.16 -4.60
CA THR A 115 -6.75 -4.95 -5.58
C THR A 115 -6.77 -3.50 -6.08
N ALA A 116 -7.55 -3.21 -7.11
CA ALA A 116 -7.70 -1.85 -7.62
C ALA A 116 -8.45 -0.94 -6.63
N GLY A 117 -9.43 -1.46 -5.88
CA GLY A 117 -10.18 -0.69 -4.88
C GLY A 117 -9.32 -0.25 -3.68
N SER A 118 -8.28 -1.01 -3.35
CA SER A 118 -7.33 -0.67 -2.29
C SER A 118 -6.02 -0.04 -2.78
N ALA A 119 -5.92 0.26 -4.08
CA ALA A 119 -4.69 0.74 -4.72
C ALA A 119 -4.14 2.06 -4.14
N GLY A 120 -4.96 2.81 -3.40
CA GLY A 120 -4.56 4.05 -2.73
C GLY A 120 -3.72 3.85 -1.47
N CYS A 121 -3.85 2.70 -0.77
CA CYS A 121 -3.23 2.52 0.55
C CYS A 121 -1.70 2.52 0.49
N LEU A 122 -1.12 1.65 -0.32
CA LEU A 122 0.34 1.46 -0.36
C LEU A 122 1.09 2.69 -0.90
N PRO A 123 0.71 3.30 -2.05
CA PRO A 123 1.39 4.50 -2.53
C PRO A 123 1.22 5.70 -1.60
N ALA A 124 0.10 5.81 -0.89
CA ALA A 124 -0.12 6.88 0.08
C ALA A 124 0.85 6.80 1.26
N VAL A 125 0.98 5.63 1.87
CA VAL A 125 1.91 5.40 2.98
C VAL A 125 3.36 5.53 2.52
N LEU A 126 3.71 4.94 1.37
CA LEU A 126 5.05 5.03 0.79
C LEU A 126 5.48 6.47 0.54
N THR A 127 4.63 7.28 -0.11
CA THR A 127 4.98 8.67 -0.44
C THR A 127 5.06 9.56 0.79
N ALA A 128 4.17 9.37 1.78
CA ALA A 128 4.24 10.06 3.06
C ALA A 128 5.48 9.65 3.87
N ALA A 129 5.80 8.36 3.92
CA ALA A 129 6.99 7.83 4.57
C ALA A 129 8.27 8.34 3.88
N THR A 130 8.30 8.37 2.55
CA THR A 130 9.41 8.91 1.77
C THR A 130 9.70 10.36 2.17
N GLN A 131 8.66 11.19 2.26
CA GLN A 131 8.81 12.58 2.66
C GLN A 131 9.26 12.72 4.12
N LYS A 132 8.71 11.91 5.03
CA LYS A 132 8.97 11.99 6.47
C LYS A 132 10.34 11.43 6.88
N LEU A 133 10.73 10.29 6.29
CA LEU A 133 11.94 9.54 6.64
C LEU A 133 13.11 9.81 5.67
N GLY A 134 12.89 10.51 4.57
CA GLY A 134 13.91 10.76 3.56
C GLY A 134 14.31 9.51 2.77
N LEU A 135 13.35 8.60 2.45
CA LEU A 135 13.67 7.34 1.80
C LEU A 135 14.25 7.58 0.40
N ASN A 136 15.43 7.01 0.15
CA ASN A 136 16.01 6.99 -1.19
C ASN A 136 15.31 5.96 -2.10
N ARG A 137 15.70 5.91 -3.38
CA ARG A 137 15.05 5.04 -4.38
C ARG A 137 15.11 3.55 -4.00
N GLN A 138 16.24 3.07 -3.50
CA GLN A 138 16.38 1.68 -3.08
C GLN A 138 15.45 1.37 -1.90
N GLN A 139 15.40 2.23 -0.89
CA GLN A 139 14.53 2.06 0.26
C GLN A 139 13.03 2.10 -0.12
N GLN A 140 12.65 2.85 -1.16
CA GLN A 140 11.29 2.81 -1.70
C GLN A 140 10.98 1.46 -2.38
N LEU A 141 11.95 0.87 -3.08
CA LEU A 141 11.80 -0.48 -3.66
C LEU A 141 11.73 -1.54 -2.56
N ASP A 142 12.59 -1.45 -1.53
CA ASP A 142 12.56 -2.35 -0.39
C ASP A 142 11.23 -2.29 0.37
N PHE A 143 10.65 -1.08 0.48
CA PHE A 143 9.30 -0.89 1.02
C PHE A 143 8.26 -1.68 0.23
N LEU A 144 8.26 -1.58 -1.10
CA LEU A 144 7.31 -2.29 -1.94
C LEU A 144 7.51 -3.81 -1.92
N LEU A 145 8.77 -4.28 -1.94
CA LEU A 145 9.10 -5.69 -1.84
C LEU A 145 8.67 -6.27 -0.49
N THR A 146 8.92 -5.52 0.59
CA THR A 146 8.43 -5.89 1.93
C THR A 146 6.91 -6.00 1.97
N ALA A 147 6.21 -5.00 1.45
CA ALA A 147 4.74 -5.02 1.37
C ALA A 147 4.26 -6.24 0.56
N GLY A 148 4.95 -6.56 -0.54
CA GLY A 148 4.67 -7.73 -1.38
C GLY A 148 4.84 -9.05 -0.62
N ALA A 149 5.89 -9.18 0.20
CA ALA A 149 6.15 -10.38 0.99
C ALA A 149 5.01 -10.67 1.99
N PHE A 150 4.60 -9.67 2.76
CA PHE A 150 3.46 -9.80 3.68
C PHE A 150 2.14 -10.02 2.92
N GLY A 151 1.96 -9.32 1.78
CA GLY A 151 0.81 -9.49 0.90
C GLY A 151 0.68 -10.90 0.33
N LEU A 152 1.80 -11.52 -0.03
CA LEU A 152 1.83 -12.91 -0.51
C LEU A 152 1.31 -13.89 0.55
N VAL A 153 1.74 -13.73 1.79
CA VAL A 153 1.23 -14.57 2.90
C VAL A 153 -0.26 -14.34 3.11
N ILE A 154 -0.72 -13.07 3.10
CA ILE A 154 -2.15 -12.76 3.28
C ILE A 154 -2.96 -13.39 2.13
N ALA A 155 -2.55 -13.22 0.89
CA ALA A 155 -3.26 -13.74 -0.28
C ALA A 155 -3.33 -15.27 -0.32
N ASN A 156 -2.31 -15.95 0.20
CA ASN A 156 -2.28 -17.42 0.26
C ASN A 156 -3.14 -18.00 1.38
N ASN A 157 -3.46 -17.22 2.41
CA ASN A 157 -4.14 -17.71 3.61
C ASN A 157 -5.53 -17.09 3.84
N ALA A 158 -5.90 -16.04 3.10
CA ALA A 158 -7.17 -15.32 3.27
C ALA A 158 -7.70 -14.81 1.93
N SER A 159 -8.99 -14.51 1.87
CA SER A 159 -9.54 -13.77 0.74
C SER A 159 -9.06 -12.32 0.80
N ILE A 160 -8.61 -11.80 -0.35
CA ILE A 160 -8.23 -10.40 -0.55
C ILE A 160 -9.25 -9.65 -1.41
N SER A 161 -10.31 -10.34 -1.83
CA SER A 161 -11.33 -9.81 -2.73
C SER A 161 -12.37 -9.01 -1.96
N GLY A 162 -12.63 -7.77 -2.39
CA GLY A 162 -13.75 -6.98 -1.89
C GLY A 162 -15.12 -7.63 -2.16
N ALA A 163 -15.24 -8.39 -3.24
CA ALA A 163 -16.48 -9.10 -3.58
C ALA A 163 -16.81 -10.26 -2.62
N GLU A 164 -15.81 -10.89 -2.02
CA GLU A 164 -15.98 -11.99 -1.07
C GLU A 164 -16.00 -11.52 0.39
N GLY A 165 -15.01 -10.71 0.75
CA GLY A 165 -14.75 -10.32 2.14
C GLY A 165 -15.07 -8.86 2.45
N GLY A 166 -15.55 -8.09 1.48
CA GLY A 166 -15.81 -6.66 1.63
C GLY A 166 -14.52 -5.83 1.72
N CYS A 167 -14.67 -4.54 1.97
CA CYS A 167 -13.53 -3.61 2.11
C CYS A 167 -12.62 -3.99 3.28
N GLN A 168 -13.09 -4.68 4.30
CA GLN A 168 -12.26 -5.19 5.39
C GLN A 168 -11.18 -6.16 4.90
N ALA A 169 -11.48 -7.01 3.89
CA ALA A 169 -10.50 -7.91 3.28
C ALA A 169 -9.54 -7.15 2.36
N GLU A 170 -10.06 -6.32 1.50
CA GLU A 170 -9.36 -5.58 0.46
C GLU A 170 -8.47 -4.47 1.04
N VAL A 171 -9.08 -3.49 1.71
CA VAL A 171 -8.37 -2.37 2.34
C VAL A 171 -7.61 -2.82 3.59
N GLY A 172 -8.14 -3.82 4.32
CA GLY A 172 -7.46 -4.42 5.46
C GLY A 172 -6.14 -5.07 5.07
N SER A 173 -6.12 -5.84 3.97
CA SER A 173 -4.88 -6.43 3.42
C SER A 173 -3.89 -5.36 2.98
N ALA A 174 -4.33 -4.37 2.21
CA ALA A 174 -3.49 -3.28 1.74
C ALA A 174 -2.88 -2.46 2.90
N SER A 175 -3.68 -2.18 3.91
CA SER A 175 -3.23 -1.47 5.11
C SER A 175 -2.24 -2.29 5.92
N ALA A 176 -2.44 -3.59 6.04
CA ALA A 176 -1.52 -4.51 6.71
C ALA A 176 -0.17 -4.59 5.98
N MET A 177 -0.18 -4.72 4.64
CA MET A 177 1.02 -4.65 3.79
C MET A 177 1.78 -3.35 4.01
N SER A 178 1.06 -2.23 4.02
CA SER A 178 1.63 -0.90 4.24
C SER A 178 2.24 -0.73 5.63
N ALA A 179 1.58 -1.27 6.66
CA ALA A 179 2.05 -1.20 8.04
C ALA A 179 3.35 -1.99 8.25
N ALA A 180 3.44 -3.20 7.67
CA ALA A 180 4.67 -4.00 7.70
C ALA A 180 5.83 -3.26 7.05
N ALA A 181 5.63 -2.74 5.84
CA ALA A 181 6.65 -2.02 5.09
C ALA A 181 7.08 -0.72 5.80
N LEU A 182 6.13 0.03 6.36
CA LEU A 182 6.41 1.25 7.13
C LEU A 182 7.23 0.95 8.39
N THR A 183 6.90 -0.14 9.10
CA THR A 183 7.62 -0.55 10.30
C THR A 183 9.09 -0.82 10.00
N LEU A 184 9.39 -1.58 8.93
CA LEU A 184 10.77 -1.85 8.52
C LEU A 184 11.48 -0.58 8.00
N ALA A 185 10.80 0.25 7.22
CA ALA A 185 11.35 1.50 6.72
C ALA A 185 11.69 2.50 7.86
N ALA A 186 10.97 2.41 8.98
CA ALA A 186 11.25 3.17 10.20
C ALA A 186 12.32 2.54 11.10
N GLY A 187 12.99 1.46 10.66
CA GLY A 187 14.05 0.78 11.42
C GLY A 187 13.56 -0.31 12.38
N GLY A 188 12.31 -0.73 12.27
CA GLY A 188 11.77 -1.86 13.03
C GLY A 188 12.29 -3.22 12.53
N THR A 189 12.04 -4.27 13.30
CA THR A 189 12.41 -5.65 12.97
C THR A 189 11.27 -6.37 12.22
N PRO A 190 11.56 -7.51 11.54
CA PRO A 190 10.52 -8.35 10.93
C PRO A 190 9.43 -8.79 11.92
N TYR A 191 9.83 -9.08 13.17
CA TYR A 191 8.88 -9.39 14.24
C TYR A 191 7.96 -8.19 14.54
N GLN A 192 8.50 -6.99 14.68
CA GLN A 192 7.69 -5.79 14.90
C GLN A 192 6.75 -5.49 13.71
N ALA A 193 7.23 -5.72 12.49
CA ALA A 193 6.40 -5.62 11.29
C ALA A 193 5.21 -6.60 11.33
N SER A 194 5.43 -7.84 11.77
CA SER A 194 4.36 -8.83 11.94
C SER A 194 3.32 -8.40 12.98
N GLN A 195 3.75 -7.78 14.08
CA GLN A 195 2.82 -7.23 15.09
C GLN A 195 2.01 -6.06 14.54
N ALA A 196 2.63 -5.18 13.75
CA ALA A 196 1.92 -4.08 13.09
C ALA A 196 0.84 -4.60 12.13
N VAL A 197 1.09 -5.66 11.39
CA VAL A 197 0.10 -6.36 10.55
C VAL A 197 -1.10 -6.80 11.39
N CYS A 198 -0.87 -7.46 12.53
CA CYS A 198 -1.95 -7.93 13.42
C CYS A 198 -2.80 -6.76 13.96
N PHE A 199 -2.17 -5.66 14.37
CA PHE A 199 -2.88 -4.48 14.84
C PHE A 199 -3.77 -3.88 13.75
N VAL A 200 -3.26 -3.76 12.53
CA VAL A 200 -4.01 -3.18 11.42
C VAL A 200 -5.17 -4.08 11.02
N ILE A 201 -4.95 -5.38 10.84
CA ILE A 201 -6.03 -6.31 10.48
C ILE A 201 -7.13 -6.25 11.54
N LYS A 202 -6.78 -6.28 12.83
CA LYS A 202 -7.76 -6.17 13.92
C LYS A 202 -8.59 -4.89 13.84
N ASN A 203 -7.97 -3.75 13.48
CA ASN A 203 -8.68 -2.47 13.35
C ASN A 203 -9.57 -2.39 12.11
N MET A 204 -9.29 -3.17 11.08
CA MET A 204 -10.05 -3.18 9.83
C MET A 204 -11.22 -4.16 9.84
N LEU A 205 -11.34 -5.04 10.85
CA LEU A 205 -12.49 -5.94 10.98
C LEU A 205 -13.77 -5.14 11.16
N GLY A 206 -14.79 -5.48 10.36
CA GLY A 206 -16.08 -4.79 10.39
C GLY A 206 -16.10 -3.45 9.65
N LEU A 207 -15.09 -3.15 8.84
CA LEU A 207 -15.10 -1.96 7.98
C LEU A 207 -16.33 -1.99 7.08
N ILE A 208 -17.08 -0.88 7.08
CA ILE A 208 -18.29 -0.73 6.27
C ILE A 208 -17.90 -0.74 4.78
N CYS A 209 -18.69 -1.47 4.00
CA CYS A 209 -18.51 -1.59 2.55
C CYS A 209 -19.90 -1.57 1.89
N ASP A 210 -20.46 -0.38 1.72
CA ASP A 210 -21.75 -0.18 1.09
C ASP A 210 -21.59 0.51 -0.26
N PRO A 211 -21.99 -0.13 -1.38
CA PRO A 211 -21.98 0.51 -2.68
C PRO A 211 -23.03 1.64 -2.73
N VAL A 212 -22.64 2.80 -3.25
CA VAL A 212 -23.53 3.94 -3.48
C VAL A 212 -24.08 3.86 -4.89
N ALA A 213 -25.41 3.83 -5.03
CA ALA A 213 -26.10 3.67 -6.30
C ALA A 213 -25.61 2.46 -7.13
N GLY A 214 -25.20 1.38 -6.46
CA GLY A 214 -24.64 0.18 -7.10
C GLY A 214 -23.20 0.32 -7.58
N LEU A 215 -22.51 1.41 -7.23
CA LEU A 215 -21.12 1.68 -7.58
C LEU A 215 -20.23 1.64 -6.33
N VAL A 216 -18.99 1.20 -6.49
CA VAL A 216 -17.98 1.09 -5.42
C VAL A 216 -16.91 2.20 -5.53
N GLU A 217 -17.29 3.37 -5.98
CA GLU A 217 -16.40 4.53 -6.15
C GLU A 217 -16.16 5.30 -4.85
N VAL A 218 -17.05 5.17 -3.87
CA VAL A 218 -17.09 5.97 -2.64
C VAL A 218 -16.59 5.17 -1.46
#